data_3bbc585f1adb3fe09d889b259b1aaa21
#
_entry.id   3bbc585f1adb3fe09d889b259b1aaa21
#
_cell.length_a   1.000
_cell.length_b   1.000
_cell.length_c   1.000
_cell.angle_alpha   90.00
_cell.angle_beta   90.00
_cell.angle_gamma   90.00
#
_symmetry.space_group_name_H-M   'P 1'
#
loop_
_entity.id
_entity.type
_entity.pdbx_description
1 polymer ?
#
loop_
_entity_poly.entity_id
_entity_poly.type
_entity_poly.pdbx_seq_one_letter_code
_entity_poly.pdbx_strand_id
1 'polypeptide(L)'
;MKKSLSSTKTSTVNWWKFTRIVILLTLFVSLAFYDKIQKLQARSWSVPLQVVIYPINGDNNNPSVNEYINELDKTVFEPIDQFIQQQGLDHKLSIRQPTQTKLGVVMKLQPPESPKPDANIFAIIAWSIKLRYWAYKNTPDSNSNLHRIRVFVYYHEPTEGRHLDHSLGLNKGLIAIVHAFGAENYDQQNNVVIVHELLHTVGATDKYTADGYPLFPIGYAAPNQSPLYPQSKAEIMAIGIAQTATSSRMASHLDECVIGEQTAKEINWRL
;
A
#
# COMPACT_ATOMS: atom_id res chain seq x y z
N MET A 1 36.02 8.90 71.08
CA MET A 1 35.80 8.09 69.90
C MET A 1 34.33 8.20 69.45
N LYS A 2 33.99 9.01 68.45
CA LYS A 2 32.63 9.11 67.91
C LYS A 2 32.59 8.22 66.67
N LYS A 3 31.79 7.16 66.70
CA LYS A 3 31.47 6.30 65.52
C LYS A 3 30.49 7.04 64.62
N SER A 4 30.93 7.32 63.42
CA SER A 4 30.07 7.80 62.32
C SER A 4 29.21 6.64 61.83
N LEU A 5 27.90 6.74 61.98
CA LEU A 5 26.91 5.84 61.32
C LEU A 5 26.75 6.30 59.88
N SER A 6 27.22 5.48 58.96
CA SER A 6 26.95 5.68 57.52
C SER A 6 25.48 5.33 57.24
N SER A 7 24.70 6.33 56.86
CA SER A 7 23.33 6.17 56.38
C SER A 7 23.36 5.53 54.99
N THR A 8 23.01 4.27 54.87
CA THR A 8 22.72 3.61 53.61
C THR A 8 21.42 4.18 53.06
N LYS A 9 21.52 5.01 52.02
CA LYS A 9 20.37 5.43 51.21
C LYS A 9 19.81 4.20 50.48
N THR A 10 18.73 3.62 51.01
CA THR A 10 17.91 2.66 50.26
C THR A 10 17.25 3.39 49.09
N SER A 11 17.67 3.11 47.87
CA SER A 11 17.01 3.61 46.68
C SER A 11 15.60 2.96 46.62
N THR A 12 14.56 3.70 46.98
CA THR A 12 13.19 3.27 46.76
C THR A 12 12.95 3.21 45.26
N VAL A 13 12.90 2.00 44.72
CA VAL A 13 12.50 1.78 43.31
C VAL A 13 11.14 2.44 43.15
N ASN A 14 11.08 3.43 42.27
CA ASN A 14 9.84 4.15 41.99
C ASN A 14 8.90 3.19 41.23
N TRP A 15 8.14 2.38 41.98
CA TRP A 15 7.23 1.35 41.50
C TRP A 15 6.27 1.86 40.42
N TRP A 16 5.86 3.12 40.50
CA TRP A 16 5.03 3.78 39.51
C TRP A 16 5.73 3.94 38.16
N LYS A 17 7.03 4.27 38.15
CA LYS A 17 7.82 4.35 36.91
C LYS A 17 7.98 2.96 36.27
N PHE A 18 8.24 1.94 37.09
CA PHE A 18 8.36 0.56 36.63
C PHE A 18 7.05 0.07 35.99
N THR A 19 5.90 0.28 36.67
CA THR A 19 4.58 -0.11 36.15
C THR A 19 4.28 0.56 34.81
N ARG A 20 4.57 1.86 34.65
CA ARG A 20 4.40 2.57 33.36
C ARG A 20 5.26 2.00 32.25
N ILE A 21 6.51 1.65 32.52
CA ILE A 21 7.42 1.02 31.56
C ILE A 21 6.89 -0.34 31.14
N VAL A 22 6.43 -1.16 32.08
CA VAL A 22 5.85 -2.48 31.79
C VAL A 22 4.61 -2.35 30.91
N ILE A 23 3.69 -1.43 31.24
CA ILE A 23 2.48 -1.19 30.42
C ILE A 23 2.86 -0.77 28.99
N LEU A 24 3.80 0.18 28.84
CA LEU A 24 4.25 0.63 27.53
C LEU A 24 4.92 -0.49 26.71
N LEU A 25 5.77 -1.29 27.37
CA LEU A 25 6.40 -2.45 26.73
C LEU A 25 5.37 -3.50 26.30
N THR A 26 4.41 -3.82 27.16
CA THR A 26 3.33 -4.77 26.83
C THR A 26 2.51 -4.27 25.65
N LEU A 27 2.14 -2.99 25.65
CA LEU A 27 1.42 -2.37 24.53
C LEU A 27 2.24 -2.44 23.23
N PHE A 28 3.52 -2.09 23.29
CA PHE A 28 4.43 -2.15 22.14
C PHE A 28 4.55 -3.56 21.57
N VAL A 29 4.78 -4.55 22.43
CA VAL A 29 4.88 -5.96 22.04
C VAL A 29 3.56 -6.44 21.42
N SER A 30 2.41 -6.09 22.01
CA SER A 30 1.09 -6.45 21.49
C SER A 30 0.84 -5.87 20.09
N LEU A 31 1.20 -4.61 19.87
CA LEU A 31 1.09 -3.96 18.55
C LEU A 31 2.02 -4.61 17.51
N ALA A 32 3.26 -4.95 17.92
CA ALA A 32 4.21 -5.62 17.02
C ALA A 32 3.74 -7.04 16.63
N PHE A 33 3.15 -7.76 17.59
CA PHE A 33 2.55 -9.08 17.35
C PHE A 33 1.33 -8.98 16.42
N TYR A 34 0.46 -8.01 16.64
CA TYR A 34 -0.70 -7.77 15.79
C TYR A 34 -0.28 -7.49 14.34
N ASP A 35 0.69 -6.59 14.13
CA ASP A 35 1.24 -6.30 12.78
C ASP A 35 1.81 -7.57 12.12
N LYS A 36 2.52 -8.42 12.89
CA LYS A 36 3.08 -9.67 12.35
C LYS A 36 2.00 -10.66 11.94
N ILE A 37 0.98 -10.84 12.78
CA ILE A 37 -0.16 -11.73 12.49
C ILE A 37 -0.92 -11.22 11.26
N GLN A 38 -1.21 -9.93 11.19
CA GLN A 38 -1.89 -9.32 10.04
C GLN A 38 -1.15 -9.58 8.73
N LYS A 39 0.18 -9.37 8.72
CA LYS A 39 1.02 -9.66 7.54
C LYS A 39 1.01 -11.12 7.14
N LEU A 40 1.18 -12.02 8.12
CA LEU A 40 1.18 -13.45 7.84
C LEU A 40 -0.17 -13.90 7.26
N GLN A 41 -1.28 -13.40 7.80
CA GLN A 41 -2.60 -13.73 7.31
C GLN A 41 -2.88 -13.14 5.92
N ALA A 42 -2.55 -11.86 5.69
CA ALA A 42 -2.71 -11.22 4.39
C ALA A 42 -1.91 -11.94 3.28
N ARG A 43 -0.71 -12.44 3.61
CA ARG A 43 0.17 -13.16 2.67
C ARG A 43 -0.06 -14.67 2.64
N SER A 44 -0.98 -15.21 3.43
CA SER A 44 -1.32 -16.63 3.39
C SER A 44 -2.21 -17.00 2.21
N TRP A 45 -2.94 -16.03 1.67
CA TRP A 45 -3.92 -16.20 0.60
C TRP A 45 -4.91 -17.34 0.85
N SER A 46 -5.19 -17.61 2.12
CA SER A 46 -6.14 -18.64 2.55
C SER A 46 -7.59 -18.20 2.46
N VAL A 47 -7.80 -16.89 2.52
CA VAL A 47 -9.10 -16.21 2.36
C VAL A 47 -8.91 -14.97 1.48
N PRO A 48 -9.97 -14.48 0.79
CA PRO A 48 -9.89 -13.28 -0.02
C PRO A 48 -9.48 -12.05 0.80
N LEU A 49 -8.56 -11.26 0.27
CA LEU A 49 -8.27 -9.92 0.81
C LEU A 49 -9.43 -8.98 0.50
N GLN A 50 -9.96 -8.33 1.51
CA GLN A 50 -10.99 -7.30 1.35
C GLN A 50 -10.32 -5.97 1.02
N VAL A 51 -10.37 -5.55 -0.23
CA VAL A 51 -9.83 -4.27 -0.68
C VAL A 51 -10.95 -3.23 -0.64
N VAL A 52 -10.78 -2.18 0.15
CA VAL A 52 -11.78 -1.12 0.25
C VAL A 52 -11.17 0.19 -0.26
N ILE A 53 -11.75 0.72 -1.33
CA ILE A 53 -11.35 1.97 -1.97
C ILE A 53 -12.09 3.12 -1.31
N TYR A 54 -11.37 4.07 -0.73
CA TYR A 54 -11.92 5.27 -0.10
C TYR A 54 -11.58 6.50 -0.94
N PRO A 55 -12.54 7.03 -1.75
CA PRO A 55 -12.30 8.23 -2.55
C PRO A 55 -12.12 9.47 -1.69
N ILE A 56 -11.18 10.32 -2.10
CA ILE A 56 -10.87 11.62 -1.49
C ILE A 56 -10.76 12.64 -2.60
N ASN A 57 -11.40 13.81 -2.44
CA ASN A 57 -11.12 14.95 -3.31
C ASN A 57 -9.74 15.53 -2.93
N GLY A 58 -8.76 15.37 -3.83
CA GLY A 58 -7.38 15.83 -3.66
C GLY A 58 -7.19 17.32 -3.92
N ASP A 59 -8.18 17.98 -4.50
CA ASP A 59 -8.11 19.36 -4.96
C ASP A 59 -9.03 20.31 -4.15
N ASN A 60 -9.01 20.18 -2.83
CA ASN A 60 -9.71 21.09 -1.92
C ASN A 60 -11.20 21.30 -2.27
N ASN A 61 -11.94 20.21 -2.49
CA ASN A 61 -13.35 20.21 -2.89
C ASN A 61 -13.61 20.78 -4.29
N ASN A 62 -12.68 20.62 -5.22
CA ASN A 62 -12.91 20.96 -6.63
C ASN A 62 -14.22 20.32 -7.12
N PRO A 63 -15.15 21.10 -7.77
CA PRO A 63 -16.46 20.59 -8.16
C PRO A 63 -16.41 19.46 -9.18
N SER A 64 -15.53 19.51 -10.19
CA SER A 64 -15.43 18.44 -11.21
C SER A 64 -14.94 17.13 -10.60
N VAL A 65 -14.00 17.19 -9.67
CA VAL A 65 -13.54 16.01 -8.91
C VAL A 65 -14.64 15.46 -8.00
N ASN A 66 -15.44 16.33 -7.37
CA ASN A 66 -16.58 15.89 -6.56
C ASN A 66 -17.64 15.20 -7.42
N GLU A 67 -17.95 15.73 -8.60
CA GLU A 67 -18.89 15.13 -9.56
C GLU A 67 -18.41 13.73 -9.95
N TYR A 68 -17.17 13.60 -10.42
CA TYR A 68 -16.57 12.30 -10.72
C TYR A 68 -16.64 11.31 -9.54
N ILE A 69 -16.26 11.73 -8.32
CA ILE A 69 -16.32 10.88 -7.13
C ILE A 69 -17.74 10.41 -6.81
N ASN A 70 -18.74 11.26 -7.01
CA ASN A 70 -20.15 10.93 -6.76
C ASN A 70 -20.73 9.96 -7.80
N GLU A 71 -20.16 9.92 -9.00
CA GLU A 71 -20.53 9.01 -10.08
C GLU A 71 -19.78 7.68 -10.04
N LEU A 72 -18.73 7.57 -9.21
CA LEU A 72 -17.98 6.32 -9.07
C LEU A 72 -18.88 5.17 -8.66
N ASP A 73 -18.82 4.10 -9.45
CA ASP A 73 -19.46 2.82 -9.16
C ASP A 73 -18.41 1.73 -8.90
N LYS A 74 -18.84 0.67 -8.22
CA LYS A 74 -17.97 -0.49 -7.94
C LYS A 74 -17.42 -1.15 -9.21
N THR A 75 -18.11 -1.05 -10.33
CA THR A 75 -17.71 -1.65 -11.63
C THR A 75 -16.40 -1.08 -12.15
N VAL A 76 -16.08 0.18 -11.80
CA VAL A 76 -14.80 0.81 -12.13
C VAL A 76 -13.61 -0.01 -11.60
N PHE A 77 -13.79 -0.71 -10.48
CA PHE A 77 -12.74 -1.46 -9.78
C PHE A 77 -12.79 -2.99 -10.03
N GLU A 78 -13.78 -3.49 -10.76
CA GLU A 78 -13.85 -4.93 -11.13
C GLU A 78 -12.59 -5.44 -11.86
N PRO A 79 -11.94 -4.65 -12.74
CA PRO A 79 -10.69 -5.08 -13.40
C PRO A 79 -9.58 -5.43 -12.42
N ILE A 80 -9.56 -4.85 -11.21
CA ILE A 80 -8.58 -5.17 -10.16
C ILE A 80 -8.72 -6.64 -9.75
N ASP A 81 -9.94 -7.08 -9.39
CA ASP A 81 -10.20 -8.44 -8.96
C ASP A 81 -9.99 -9.45 -10.10
N GLN A 82 -10.38 -9.09 -11.33
CA GLN A 82 -10.18 -9.91 -12.52
C GLN A 82 -8.69 -10.12 -12.81
N PHE A 83 -7.88 -9.06 -12.76
CA PHE A 83 -6.43 -9.13 -12.94
C PHE A 83 -5.76 -10.01 -11.87
N ILE A 84 -6.04 -9.76 -10.59
CA ILE A 84 -5.46 -10.52 -9.49
C ILE A 84 -5.89 -12.01 -9.56
N GLN A 85 -7.13 -12.28 -9.95
CA GLN A 85 -7.61 -13.64 -10.17
C GLN A 85 -6.86 -14.34 -11.29
N GLN A 86 -6.74 -13.70 -12.46
CA GLN A 86 -6.04 -14.28 -13.61
C GLN A 86 -4.57 -14.53 -13.30
N GLN A 87 -3.88 -13.55 -12.71
CA GLN A 87 -2.48 -13.70 -12.32
C GLN A 87 -2.31 -14.77 -11.23
N GLY A 88 -3.26 -14.89 -10.30
CA GLY A 88 -3.27 -15.95 -9.31
C GLY A 88 -3.36 -17.35 -9.94
N LEU A 89 -4.19 -17.52 -10.97
CA LEU A 89 -4.28 -18.76 -11.73
C LEU A 89 -2.98 -19.09 -12.47
N ASP A 90 -2.36 -18.09 -13.11
CA ASP A 90 -1.08 -18.25 -13.83
C ASP A 90 0.04 -18.71 -12.88
N HIS A 91 0.02 -18.23 -11.64
CA HIS A 91 0.95 -18.63 -10.58
C HIS A 91 0.48 -19.86 -9.76
N LYS A 92 -0.62 -20.51 -10.15
CA LYS A 92 -1.17 -21.71 -9.49
C LYS A 92 -1.59 -21.49 -8.04
N LEU A 93 -2.08 -20.30 -7.73
CA LEU A 93 -2.64 -20.01 -6.42
C LEU A 93 -3.88 -20.87 -6.19
N SER A 94 -4.02 -21.43 -4.99
CA SER A 94 -5.12 -22.35 -4.67
C SER A 94 -6.48 -21.66 -4.52
N ILE A 95 -6.46 -20.40 -4.10
CA ILE A 95 -7.67 -19.59 -3.95
C ILE A 95 -8.11 -19.01 -5.30
N ARG A 96 -9.38 -19.22 -5.67
CA ARG A 96 -9.90 -18.75 -6.97
C ARG A 96 -10.14 -17.25 -7.04
N GLN A 97 -10.50 -16.63 -5.93
CA GLN A 97 -10.76 -15.20 -5.82
C GLN A 97 -9.87 -14.61 -4.72
N PRO A 98 -8.64 -14.18 -5.08
CA PRO A 98 -7.68 -13.71 -4.08
C PRO A 98 -8.05 -12.37 -3.45
N THR A 99 -8.79 -11.51 -4.17
CA THR A 99 -9.25 -10.20 -3.70
C THR A 99 -10.73 -10.02 -3.89
N GLN A 100 -11.33 -9.16 -3.07
CA GLN A 100 -12.70 -8.66 -3.20
C GLN A 100 -12.67 -7.15 -2.99
N THR A 101 -12.76 -6.42 -4.10
CA THR A 101 -12.69 -4.97 -4.10
C THR A 101 -14.07 -4.36 -3.92
N LYS A 102 -14.15 -3.33 -3.07
CA LYS A 102 -15.39 -2.61 -2.77
C LYS A 102 -15.13 -1.11 -2.76
N LEU A 103 -16.09 -0.37 -3.27
CA LEU A 103 -16.13 1.08 -3.08
C LEU A 103 -16.59 1.36 -1.63
N GLY A 104 -15.78 2.10 -0.89
CA GLY A 104 -16.05 2.58 0.44
C GLY A 104 -16.74 3.94 0.43
N VAL A 105 -16.90 4.54 1.60
CA VAL A 105 -17.45 5.89 1.71
C VAL A 105 -16.46 6.93 1.23
N VAL A 106 -16.98 8.02 0.66
CA VAL A 106 -16.19 9.21 0.31
C VAL A 106 -15.65 9.85 1.59
N MET A 107 -14.34 10.05 1.65
CA MET A 107 -13.68 10.61 2.83
C MET A 107 -13.69 12.13 2.80
N LYS A 108 -14.22 12.75 3.86
CA LYS A 108 -14.19 14.20 4.05
C LYS A 108 -12.92 14.71 4.70
N LEU A 109 -12.25 13.83 5.47
CA LEU A 109 -11.00 14.14 6.16
C LEU A 109 -9.85 13.46 5.42
N GLN A 110 -8.78 14.20 5.20
CA GLN A 110 -7.59 13.67 4.57
C GLN A 110 -6.73 12.89 5.58
N PRO A 111 -6.05 11.80 5.16
CA PRO A 111 -4.99 11.16 5.93
C PRO A 111 -3.90 12.16 6.35
N PRO A 112 -3.16 11.87 7.43
CA PRO A 112 -1.98 12.67 7.80
C PRO A 112 -0.98 12.72 6.66
N GLU A 113 -0.49 13.91 6.32
CA GLU A 113 0.53 14.11 5.29
C GLU A 113 1.76 13.23 5.52
N SER A 114 2.29 12.67 4.44
CA SER A 114 3.50 11.87 4.46
C SER A 114 4.70 12.69 4.92
N PRO A 115 5.62 12.11 5.69
CA PRO A 115 6.87 12.79 6.03
C PRO A 115 7.67 13.12 4.76
N LYS A 116 8.46 14.19 4.85
CA LYS A 116 9.39 14.52 3.77
C LYS A 116 10.40 13.38 3.53
N PRO A 117 10.97 13.25 2.32
CA PRO A 117 11.91 12.17 2.00
C PRO A 117 13.15 12.11 2.90
N ASP A 118 13.57 13.24 3.46
CA ASP A 118 14.69 13.40 4.40
C ASP A 118 14.31 13.25 5.88
N ALA A 119 13.05 12.89 6.18
CA ALA A 119 12.59 12.77 7.55
C ALA A 119 13.34 11.65 8.30
N ASN A 120 13.64 11.92 9.57
CA ASN A 120 14.27 10.90 10.42
C ASN A 120 13.33 9.73 10.74
N ILE A 121 13.91 8.60 11.12
CA ILE A 121 13.18 7.36 11.38
C ILE A 121 12.07 7.49 12.44
N PHE A 122 12.27 8.34 13.44
CA PHE A 122 11.27 8.56 14.50
C PHE A 122 10.03 9.29 13.97
N ALA A 123 10.23 10.27 13.07
CA ALA A 123 9.14 10.97 12.39
C ALA A 123 8.33 10.00 11.51
N ILE A 124 9.00 9.12 10.77
CA ILE A 124 8.37 8.08 9.94
C ILE A 124 7.54 7.11 10.81
N ILE A 125 8.11 6.65 11.93
CA ILE A 125 7.39 5.76 12.87
C ILE A 125 6.17 6.47 13.46
N ALA A 126 6.33 7.70 13.95
CA ALA A 126 5.24 8.49 14.53
C ALA A 126 4.11 8.73 13.52
N TRP A 127 4.47 9.10 12.28
CA TRP A 127 3.52 9.26 11.19
C TRP A 127 2.78 7.95 10.87
N SER A 128 3.50 6.83 10.77
CA SER A 128 2.89 5.51 10.50
C SER A 128 1.89 5.11 11.59
N ILE A 129 2.17 5.40 12.86
CA ILE A 129 1.24 5.17 13.97
C ILE A 129 0.02 6.09 13.85
N LYS A 130 0.25 7.39 13.58
CA LYS A 130 -0.81 8.40 13.40
C LYS A 130 -1.74 8.04 12.24
N LEU A 131 -1.18 7.60 11.10
CA LEU A 131 -1.94 7.20 9.93
C LEU A 131 -2.82 5.96 10.23
N ARG A 132 -2.27 4.94 10.89
CA ARG A 132 -3.04 3.73 11.27
C ARG A 132 -4.17 4.05 12.25
N TYR A 133 -3.90 4.91 13.23
CA TYR A 133 -4.93 5.37 14.16
C TYR A 133 -6.00 6.19 13.44
N TRP A 134 -5.61 7.09 12.54
CA TRP A 134 -6.52 7.87 11.73
C TRP A 134 -7.40 6.97 10.84
N ALA A 135 -6.80 6.01 10.14
CA ALA A 135 -7.52 5.04 9.31
C ALA A 135 -8.52 4.22 10.14
N TYR A 136 -8.11 3.73 11.31
CA TYR A 136 -9.01 3.01 12.22
C TYR A 136 -10.20 3.86 12.66
N LYS A 137 -9.96 5.14 13.01
CA LYS A 137 -11.00 6.03 13.52
C LYS A 137 -11.99 6.47 12.44
N ASN A 138 -11.53 6.67 11.21
CA ASN A 138 -12.32 7.32 10.16
C ASN A 138 -12.91 6.34 9.13
N THR A 139 -12.53 5.06 9.15
CA THR A 139 -13.18 4.06 8.27
C THR A 139 -14.30 3.35 9.03
N PRO A 140 -15.56 3.42 8.52
CA PRO A 140 -16.74 2.98 9.28
C PRO A 140 -16.81 1.47 9.56
N ASP A 141 -16.13 0.67 8.76
CA ASP A 141 -16.13 -0.78 8.91
C ASP A 141 -15.07 -1.23 9.91
N SER A 142 -15.27 -0.92 11.17
CA SER A 142 -14.33 -1.22 12.26
C SER A 142 -14.24 -2.71 12.63
N ASN A 143 -15.04 -3.58 12.02
CA ASN A 143 -14.90 -5.00 12.26
C ASN A 143 -13.49 -5.44 11.87
N SER A 144 -12.79 -5.98 12.87
CA SER A 144 -11.39 -6.41 12.86
C SER A 144 -11.07 -7.45 11.79
N ASN A 145 -11.24 -7.09 10.51
CA ASN A 145 -10.85 -7.95 9.43
C ASN A 145 -9.35 -7.80 9.20
N LEU A 146 -8.59 -8.78 9.69
CA LEU A 146 -7.13 -8.86 9.53
C LEU A 146 -6.67 -8.94 8.06
N HIS A 147 -7.62 -9.18 7.15
CA HIS A 147 -7.39 -9.30 5.71
C HIS A 147 -7.89 -8.07 4.93
N ARG A 148 -8.15 -6.95 5.61
CA ARG A 148 -8.64 -5.74 4.94
C ARG A 148 -7.49 -4.83 4.57
N ILE A 149 -7.41 -4.51 3.28
CA ILE A 149 -6.56 -3.46 2.73
C ILE A 149 -7.41 -2.21 2.54
N ARG A 150 -6.94 -1.08 3.05
CA ARG A 150 -7.56 0.24 2.87
C ARG A 150 -6.78 1.02 1.85
N VAL A 151 -7.42 1.38 0.75
CA VAL A 151 -6.81 2.18 -0.31
C VAL A 151 -7.49 3.55 -0.31
N PHE A 152 -6.77 4.57 0.11
CA PHE A 152 -7.23 5.97 0.07
C PHE A 152 -6.79 6.57 -1.25
N VAL A 153 -7.75 6.88 -2.14
CA VAL A 153 -7.47 7.40 -3.47
C VAL A 153 -7.78 8.90 -3.51
N TYR A 154 -6.74 9.70 -3.64
CA TYR A 154 -6.83 11.13 -3.88
C TYR A 154 -7.06 11.37 -5.37
N TYR A 155 -8.28 11.75 -5.72
CA TYR A 155 -8.61 12.13 -7.08
C TYR A 155 -8.30 13.60 -7.32
N HIS A 156 -7.64 13.86 -8.45
CA HIS A 156 -7.21 15.18 -8.87
C HIS A 156 -7.77 15.49 -10.24
N GLU A 157 -8.09 16.77 -10.48
CA GLU A 157 -8.53 17.21 -11.80
C GLU A 157 -7.41 17.01 -12.83
N PRO A 158 -7.67 16.33 -13.97
CA PRO A 158 -6.68 16.20 -15.02
C PRO A 158 -6.52 17.53 -15.73
N THR A 159 -5.38 18.17 -15.53
CA THR A 159 -4.98 19.38 -16.25
C THR A 159 -3.70 19.13 -17.03
N GLU A 160 -3.53 19.84 -18.15
CA GLU A 160 -2.35 19.68 -19.02
C GLU A 160 -1.05 19.92 -18.22
N GLY A 161 -0.11 19.01 -18.32
CA GLY A 161 1.19 19.09 -17.63
C GLY A 161 1.15 18.80 -16.14
N ARG A 162 0.00 18.40 -15.55
CA ARG A 162 -0.06 18.05 -14.15
C ARG A 162 0.63 16.71 -13.87
N HIS A 163 1.60 16.75 -12.97
CA HIS A 163 2.19 15.56 -12.38
C HIS A 163 1.53 15.29 -11.04
N LEU A 164 1.16 14.03 -10.80
CA LEU A 164 0.61 13.59 -9.52
C LEU A 164 1.74 13.35 -8.51
N ASP A 165 1.43 13.53 -7.24
CA ASP A 165 2.33 13.14 -6.15
C ASP A 165 2.56 11.62 -6.16
N HIS A 166 3.65 11.18 -5.52
CA HIS A 166 3.94 9.76 -5.41
C HIS A 166 2.88 9.05 -4.56
N SER A 167 2.38 7.94 -5.09
CA SER A 167 1.54 7.01 -4.36
C SER A 167 2.39 6.19 -3.37
N LEU A 168 1.77 5.55 -2.39
CA LEU A 168 2.47 4.87 -1.31
C LEU A 168 1.68 3.68 -0.77
N GLY A 169 2.18 2.49 -0.96
CA GLY A 169 1.67 1.27 -0.34
C GLY A 169 2.44 0.90 0.94
N LEU A 170 1.74 0.80 2.06
CA LEU A 170 2.32 0.48 3.37
C LEU A 170 1.99 -0.95 3.78
N ASN A 171 3.00 -1.78 3.82
CA ASN A 171 2.88 -3.15 4.34
C ASN A 171 2.44 -3.18 5.82
N LYS A 172 2.79 -2.17 6.63
CA LYS A 172 2.31 -2.03 8.01
C LYS A 172 0.92 -1.41 8.04
N GLY A 173 -0.07 -2.20 8.50
CA GLY A 173 -1.46 -1.79 8.63
C GLY A 173 -2.30 -2.00 7.37
N LEU A 174 -1.73 -2.58 6.30
CA LEU A 174 -2.41 -2.83 5.02
C LEU A 174 -3.13 -1.57 4.50
N ILE A 175 -2.37 -0.49 4.36
CA ILE A 175 -2.87 0.82 3.91
C ILE A 175 -2.12 1.23 2.65
N ALA A 176 -2.86 1.69 1.64
CA ALA A 176 -2.31 2.37 0.49
C ALA A 176 -2.88 3.79 0.37
N ILE A 177 -2.05 4.72 -0.08
CA ILE A 177 -2.43 6.08 -0.48
C ILE A 177 -2.09 6.19 -1.95
N VAL A 178 -3.09 6.47 -2.77
CA VAL A 178 -2.97 6.55 -4.24
C VAL A 178 -3.34 7.95 -4.68
N HIS A 179 -2.55 8.54 -5.57
CA HIS A 179 -2.88 9.74 -6.30
C HIS A 179 -3.31 9.36 -7.71
N ALA A 180 -4.50 9.80 -8.12
CA ALA A 180 -5.17 9.41 -9.35
C ALA A 180 -5.85 10.59 -10.03
N PHE A 181 -6.14 10.53 -11.31
CA PHE A 181 -6.94 11.53 -12.00
C PHE A 181 -8.44 11.21 -11.88
N GLY A 182 -9.23 12.22 -11.53
CA GLY A 182 -10.68 12.12 -11.38
C GLY A 182 -11.39 12.36 -12.70
N ALA A 183 -11.27 11.43 -13.64
CA ALA A 183 -12.03 11.43 -14.90
C ALA A 183 -12.08 9.99 -15.47
N GLU A 184 -13.21 9.62 -16.08
CA GLU A 184 -13.50 8.27 -16.59
C GLU A 184 -12.42 7.70 -17.53
N ASN A 185 -11.86 8.55 -18.39
CA ASN A 185 -10.80 8.13 -19.33
C ASN A 185 -9.49 7.71 -18.65
N TYR A 186 -9.34 7.96 -17.34
CA TYR A 186 -8.19 7.53 -16.53
C TYR A 186 -8.49 6.30 -15.65
N ASP A 187 -9.73 5.83 -15.58
CA ASP A 187 -10.13 4.73 -14.66
C ASP A 187 -9.26 3.50 -14.80
N GLN A 188 -9.00 3.08 -16.02
CA GLN A 188 -8.18 1.89 -16.28
C GLN A 188 -6.72 2.09 -15.85
N GLN A 189 -6.15 3.27 -16.14
CA GLN A 189 -4.79 3.60 -15.72
C GLN A 189 -4.69 3.77 -14.20
N ASN A 190 -5.70 4.39 -13.57
CA ASN A 190 -5.80 4.49 -12.12
C ASN A 190 -5.79 3.10 -11.47
N ASN A 191 -6.48 2.11 -12.05
CA ASN A 191 -6.48 0.73 -11.55
C ASN A 191 -5.09 0.09 -11.61
N VAL A 192 -4.24 0.42 -12.59
CA VAL A 192 -2.84 -0.04 -12.62
C VAL A 192 -2.09 0.47 -11.39
N VAL A 193 -2.22 1.76 -11.08
CA VAL A 193 -1.57 2.36 -9.90
C VAL A 193 -2.13 1.78 -8.61
N ILE A 194 -3.46 1.60 -8.51
CA ILE A 194 -4.11 1.01 -7.35
C ILE A 194 -3.58 -0.40 -7.08
N VAL A 195 -3.46 -1.25 -8.12
CA VAL A 195 -2.93 -2.61 -7.96
C VAL A 195 -1.46 -2.59 -7.57
N HIS A 196 -0.64 -1.70 -8.14
CA HIS A 196 0.75 -1.53 -7.76
C HIS A 196 0.87 -1.25 -6.26
N GLU A 197 0.16 -0.26 -5.74
CA GLU A 197 0.18 0.11 -4.33
C GLU A 197 -0.44 -0.97 -3.41
N LEU A 198 -1.47 -1.66 -3.91
CA LEU A 198 -2.05 -2.82 -3.22
C LEU A 198 -0.99 -3.91 -3.01
N LEU A 199 -0.20 -4.23 -4.03
CA LEU A 199 0.82 -5.26 -3.94
C LEU A 199 1.95 -4.88 -2.98
N HIS A 200 2.29 -3.60 -2.84
CA HIS A 200 3.19 -3.14 -1.78
C HIS A 200 2.66 -3.47 -0.38
N THR A 201 1.35 -3.40 -0.15
CA THR A 201 0.78 -3.72 1.16
C THR A 201 0.99 -5.19 1.55
N VAL A 202 1.11 -6.08 0.59
CA VAL A 202 1.37 -7.51 0.80
C VAL A 202 2.83 -7.90 0.59
N GLY A 203 3.73 -6.94 0.36
CA GLY A 203 5.17 -7.12 0.44
C GLY A 203 5.94 -7.08 -0.88
N ALA A 204 5.30 -6.75 -2.00
CA ALA A 204 6.01 -6.49 -3.24
C ALA A 204 6.93 -5.26 -3.12
N THR A 205 8.02 -5.27 -3.85
CA THR A 205 8.96 -4.14 -3.96
C THR A 205 8.99 -3.62 -5.38
N ASP A 206 9.36 -2.34 -5.54
CA ASP A 206 9.52 -1.72 -6.85
C ASP A 206 10.52 -2.44 -7.73
N LYS A 207 10.24 -2.49 -9.03
CA LYS A 207 11.06 -3.14 -10.06
C LYS A 207 11.50 -2.15 -11.15
N TYR A 208 11.73 -0.89 -10.75
CA TYR A 208 12.27 0.16 -11.62
C TYR A 208 13.50 0.83 -10.99
N THR A 209 14.29 1.47 -11.82
CA THR A 209 15.48 2.23 -11.40
C THR A 209 15.06 3.59 -10.83
N ALA A 210 16.01 4.32 -10.22
CA ALA A 210 15.78 5.69 -9.75
C ALA A 210 15.33 6.64 -10.88
N ASP A 211 15.68 6.33 -12.13
CA ASP A 211 15.27 7.08 -13.31
C ASP A 211 13.89 6.65 -13.86
N GLY A 212 13.19 5.71 -13.18
CA GLY A 212 11.85 5.24 -13.55
C GLY A 212 11.81 4.20 -14.69
N TYR A 213 12.95 3.61 -15.05
CA TYR A 213 12.98 2.54 -16.08
C TYR A 213 12.84 1.15 -15.45
N PRO A 214 12.09 0.22 -16.08
CA PRO A 214 11.99 -1.16 -15.64
C PRO A 214 13.35 -1.80 -15.43
N LEU A 215 13.55 -2.44 -14.26
CA LEU A 215 14.81 -3.05 -13.87
C LEU A 215 14.96 -4.44 -14.49
N PHE A 216 15.90 -4.62 -15.43
CA PHE A 216 16.17 -5.93 -16.04
C PHE A 216 16.85 -6.89 -15.03
N PRO A 217 16.46 -8.16 -14.98
CA PRO A 217 15.35 -8.82 -15.70
C PRO A 217 14.01 -8.75 -14.95
N ILE A 218 14.01 -8.41 -13.66
CA ILE A 218 12.88 -8.59 -12.73
C ILE A 218 11.72 -7.62 -12.95
N GLY A 219 11.95 -6.50 -13.62
CA GLY A 219 10.94 -5.52 -14.00
C GLY A 219 10.40 -5.69 -15.41
N TYR A 220 10.75 -6.79 -16.08
CA TYR A 220 10.29 -7.09 -17.44
C TYR A 220 9.25 -8.21 -17.41
N ALA A 221 8.17 -8.02 -18.17
CA ALA A 221 7.13 -9.06 -18.30
C ALA A 221 7.65 -10.32 -18.99
N ALA A 222 8.49 -10.15 -20.01
CA ALA A 222 9.09 -11.24 -20.79
C ALA A 222 10.61 -11.05 -20.94
N PRO A 223 11.41 -11.26 -19.87
CA PRO A 223 12.86 -10.98 -19.91
C PRO A 223 13.66 -11.86 -20.86
N ASN A 224 13.09 -13.00 -21.30
CA ASN A 224 13.73 -13.97 -22.18
C ASN A 224 13.26 -13.89 -23.64
N GLN A 225 12.38 -12.91 -23.98
CA GLN A 225 11.94 -12.79 -25.37
C GLN A 225 13.07 -12.32 -26.31
N SER A 226 12.96 -12.67 -27.59
CA SER A 226 13.92 -12.25 -28.61
C SER A 226 13.17 -11.76 -29.85
N PRO A 227 13.37 -10.50 -30.30
CA PRO A 227 14.20 -9.45 -29.66
C PRO A 227 13.67 -9.04 -28.28
N LEU A 228 14.59 -8.59 -27.41
CA LEU A 228 14.20 -8.18 -26.03
C LEU A 228 13.22 -7.00 -26.02
N TYR A 229 13.35 -6.11 -26.98
CA TYR A 229 12.53 -4.89 -27.12
C TYR A 229 11.76 -4.87 -28.43
N PRO A 230 10.58 -4.18 -28.46
CA PRO A 230 9.86 -3.70 -27.29
C PRO A 230 9.23 -4.84 -26.48
N GLN A 231 9.03 -4.63 -25.18
CA GLN A 231 8.17 -5.51 -24.38
C GLN A 231 6.71 -5.28 -24.77
N SER A 232 5.88 -6.33 -24.69
CA SER A 232 4.43 -6.23 -24.96
C SER A 232 3.62 -5.88 -23.73
N LYS A 233 4.13 -6.19 -22.51
CA LYS A 233 3.47 -5.93 -21.24
C LYS A 233 4.46 -5.34 -20.24
N ALA A 234 3.90 -4.73 -19.16
CA ALA A 234 4.64 -4.31 -17.99
C ALA A 234 4.65 -5.43 -16.92
N GLU A 235 5.75 -5.56 -16.21
CA GLU A 235 5.70 -6.12 -14.86
C GLU A 235 5.04 -5.08 -13.96
N ILE A 236 3.99 -5.48 -13.19
CA ILE A 236 3.13 -4.53 -12.46
C ILE A 236 3.91 -3.65 -11.48
N MET A 237 4.95 -4.17 -10.82
CA MET A 237 5.78 -3.40 -9.90
C MET A 237 6.83 -2.53 -10.60
N ALA A 238 6.93 -2.60 -11.95
CA ALA A 238 7.71 -1.69 -12.77
C ALA A 238 6.83 -0.63 -13.45
N ILE A 239 5.50 -0.87 -13.54
CA ILE A 239 4.47 -0.01 -14.17
C ILE A 239 4.74 0.26 -15.66
N GLY A 240 6.00 0.32 -16.07
CA GLY A 240 6.46 0.67 -17.41
C GLY A 240 6.62 -0.53 -18.33
N ILE A 241 6.16 -0.39 -19.57
CA ILE A 241 6.41 -1.32 -20.68
C ILE A 241 7.69 -0.86 -21.38
N ALA A 242 8.79 -1.59 -21.20
CA ALA A 242 10.09 -1.23 -21.76
C ALA A 242 10.04 -1.21 -23.30
N GLN A 243 10.29 -0.04 -23.91
CA GLN A 243 10.41 0.13 -25.34
C GLN A 243 11.85 -0.04 -25.81
N THR A 244 12.80 0.39 -24.98
CA THR A 244 14.25 0.19 -25.10
C THR A 244 14.83 -0.01 -23.71
N ALA A 245 16.15 -0.07 -23.56
CA ALA A 245 16.82 -0.14 -22.26
C ALA A 245 16.61 1.13 -21.39
N THR A 246 16.35 2.27 -22.03
CA THR A 246 16.24 3.59 -21.39
C THR A 246 14.97 4.34 -21.76
N SER A 247 13.95 3.63 -22.23
CA SER A 247 12.66 4.21 -22.58
C SER A 247 11.56 3.22 -22.25
N SER A 248 10.52 3.70 -21.59
CA SER A 248 9.32 2.93 -21.28
C SER A 248 8.07 3.82 -21.46
N ARG A 249 6.94 3.21 -21.70
CA ARG A 249 5.64 3.85 -21.57
C ARG A 249 4.88 3.25 -20.39
N MET A 250 4.10 4.05 -19.69
CA MET A 250 3.23 3.54 -18.64
C MET A 250 2.17 2.61 -19.23
N ALA A 251 1.82 1.54 -18.53
CA ALA A 251 0.70 0.70 -18.85
C ALA A 251 -0.62 1.49 -18.73
N SER A 252 -1.50 1.38 -19.72
CA SER A 252 -2.76 2.11 -19.77
C SER A 252 -3.90 1.38 -19.05
N HIS A 253 -3.78 0.06 -18.93
CA HIS A 253 -4.78 -0.80 -18.30
C HIS A 253 -4.12 -2.10 -17.80
N LEU A 254 -4.82 -2.81 -16.91
CA LEU A 254 -4.30 -4.03 -16.25
C LEU A 254 -4.04 -5.19 -17.22
N ASP A 255 -4.73 -5.24 -18.39
CA ASP A 255 -4.46 -6.26 -19.43
C ASP A 255 -3.06 -6.12 -20.04
N GLU A 256 -2.46 -4.94 -19.93
CA GLU A 256 -1.06 -4.71 -20.33
C GLU A 256 -0.05 -5.07 -19.23
N CYS A 257 -0.51 -5.63 -18.09
CA CYS A 257 0.34 -5.93 -16.95
C CYS A 257 0.43 -7.43 -16.69
N VAL A 258 1.48 -7.84 -15.97
CA VAL A 258 1.65 -9.17 -15.40
C VAL A 258 2.28 -9.06 -14.01
N ILE A 259 2.04 -10.06 -13.16
CA ILE A 259 2.80 -10.26 -11.93
C ILE A 259 3.96 -11.19 -12.26
N GLY A 260 5.18 -10.66 -12.25
CA GLY A 260 6.39 -11.42 -12.55
C GLY A 260 6.75 -12.41 -11.43
N GLU A 261 7.66 -13.35 -11.76
CA GLU A 261 8.12 -14.41 -10.84
C GLU A 261 8.65 -13.85 -9.51
N GLN A 262 9.43 -12.76 -9.56
CA GLN A 262 10.00 -12.15 -8.36
C GLN A 262 8.92 -11.53 -7.47
N THR A 263 7.98 -10.79 -8.05
CA THR A 263 6.84 -10.22 -7.34
C THR A 263 5.97 -11.31 -6.73
N ALA A 264 5.68 -12.39 -7.48
CA ALA A 264 4.92 -13.53 -6.98
C ALA A 264 5.57 -14.19 -5.75
N LYS A 265 6.91 -14.30 -5.71
CA LYS A 265 7.65 -14.76 -4.53
C LYS A 265 7.54 -13.79 -3.35
N GLU A 266 7.69 -12.51 -3.61
CA GLU A 266 7.62 -11.46 -2.58
C GLU A 266 6.26 -11.43 -1.89
N ILE A 267 5.17 -11.62 -2.64
CA ILE A 267 3.80 -11.67 -2.09
C ILE A 267 3.38 -13.06 -1.61
N ASN A 268 4.28 -14.03 -1.63
CA ASN A 268 4.07 -15.41 -1.18
C ASN A 268 3.06 -16.22 -2.02
N TRP A 269 3.02 -15.98 -3.34
CA TRP A 269 2.28 -16.82 -4.30
C TRP A 269 3.08 -18.02 -4.77
N ARG A 270 4.41 -17.94 -4.65
CA ARG A 270 5.36 -19.05 -4.91
C ARG A 270 6.36 -19.17 -3.77
N LEU A 271 6.72 -20.39 -3.42
CA LEU A 271 7.78 -20.73 -2.47
C LEU A 271 9.16 -20.67 -3.14
#